data_01e3caf43e6f1971290e3613f0981dec
#
_entry.id   01e3caf43e6f1971290e3613f0981dec
#
_cell.length_a   1.000
_cell.length_b   1.000
_cell.length_c   1.000
_cell.angle_alpha   90.00
_cell.angle_beta   90.00
_cell.angle_gamma   90.00
#
_symmetry.space_group_name_H-M   'P 1'
#
loop_
_entity.id
_entity.type
_entity.pdbx_description
1 polymer ?
#
loop_
_entity_poly.entity_id
_entity_poly.type
_entity_poly.pdbx_seq_one_letter_code
_entity_poly.pdbx_strand_id
1 'polypeptide(L)'
;MTDTRPLALITGASAGIGYELARQFAGHGYDLVINAEDERLASAALRLRETGARVRSVRADLRTLEGVGTLLTVVDGLNIDVAALNAGVGRGGAFVDTDPADDQAVIDLNITATVRLAKPLLRAMVARGEGRIAFTSSVAAMMPGPFQPVCNASKSFVQSFAAALQEEVADTGVTITSFMPGATETDFFRRAGMAEDTRMGTSGKDDPAQVAEQAFTAIVKGEKKPVTGSLKAKAPGAAGKLLPDGVKAASHRKLAEPGTGNRREHRSPEVGPNGRRTGRPGTTRQGLGRLTSPRLARPDDGPRP
;
A
#
# COMPACT_ATOMS: atom_id res chain seq x y z
N MET A 1 -36.68 -21.29 -0.71
CA MET A 1 -35.54 -20.53 -0.16
C MET A 1 -34.71 -20.11 -1.35
N THR A 2 -34.74 -18.84 -1.75
CA THR A 2 -33.83 -18.31 -2.75
C THR A 2 -32.43 -18.33 -2.12
N ASP A 3 -31.57 -19.18 -2.64
CA ASP A 3 -30.17 -19.33 -2.24
C ASP A 3 -29.42 -18.06 -2.68
N THR A 4 -29.58 -16.98 -1.89
CA THR A 4 -28.89 -15.71 -2.14
C THR A 4 -27.48 -15.84 -1.55
N ARG A 5 -26.49 -15.94 -2.46
CA ARG A 5 -25.07 -15.95 -2.06
C ARG A 5 -24.76 -14.70 -1.24
N PRO A 6 -23.95 -14.81 -0.17
CA PRO A 6 -23.51 -13.64 0.57
C PRO A 6 -22.69 -12.70 -0.33
N LEU A 7 -22.68 -11.41 -0.01
CA LEU A 7 -22.09 -10.37 -0.84
C LEU A 7 -20.88 -9.74 -0.14
N ALA A 8 -19.73 -9.73 -0.81
CA ALA A 8 -18.52 -9.07 -0.32
C ALA A 8 -18.16 -7.84 -1.16
N LEU A 9 -17.88 -6.72 -0.49
CA LEU A 9 -17.30 -5.52 -1.07
C LEU A 9 -15.80 -5.51 -0.83
N ILE A 10 -14.98 -5.40 -1.88
CA ILE A 10 -13.53 -5.31 -1.76
C ILE A 10 -13.00 -4.08 -2.52
N THR A 11 -12.32 -3.18 -1.82
CA THR A 11 -11.64 -2.03 -2.43
C THR A 11 -10.18 -2.33 -2.76
N GLY A 12 -9.65 -1.72 -3.83
CA GLY A 12 -8.29 -1.99 -4.31
C GLY A 12 -8.13 -3.39 -4.91
N ALA A 13 -9.17 -3.90 -5.59
CA ALA A 13 -9.26 -5.29 -6.03
C ALA A 13 -8.76 -5.54 -7.47
N SER A 14 -8.05 -4.59 -8.09
CA SER A 14 -7.48 -4.79 -9.44
C SER A 14 -6.22 -5.66 -9.45
N ALA A 15 -5.49 -5.73 -8.32
CA ALA A 15 -4.24 -6.49 -8.18
C ALA A 15 -3.88 -6.75 -6.70
N GLY A 16 -2.81 -7.53 -6.48
CA GLY A 16 -2.21 -7.76 -5.17
C GLY A 16 -3.16 -8.36 -4.14
N ILE A 17 -3.03 -7.96 -2.88
CA ILE A 17 -3.81 -8.52 -1.77
C ILE A 17 -5.32 -8.36 -2.01
N GLY A 18 -5.78 -7.22 -2.53
CA GLY A 18 -7.21 -6.98 -2.78
C GLY A 18 -7.81 -7.91 -3.82
N TYR A 19 -7.08 -8.17 -4.92
CA TYR A 19 -7.51 -9.14 -5.93
C TYR A 19 -7.53 -10.56 -5.38
N GLU A 20 -6.49 -10.97 -4.68
CA GLU A 20 -6.42 -12.32 -4.09
C GLU A 20 -7.48 -12.52 -2.99
N LEU A 21 -7.77 -11.49 -2.20
CA LEU A 21 -8.85 -11.52 -1.22
C LEU A 21 -10.23 -11.64 -1.89
N ALA A 22 -10.45 -10.91 -2.99
CA ALA A 22 -11.67 -11.06 -3.80
C ALA A 22 -11.78 -12.49 -4.37
N ARG A 23 -10.67 -13.09 -4.80
CA ARG A 23 -10.61 -14.49 -5.26
C ARG A 23 -10.94 -15.48 -4.15
N GLN A 24 -10.47 -15.24 -2.91
CA GLN A 24 -10.84 -16.07 -1.76
C GLN A 24 -12.35 -16.02 -1.50
N PHE A 25 -12.94 -14.82 -1.44
CA PHE A 25 -14.38 -14.68 -1.23
C PHE A 25 -15.19 -15.34 -2.35
N ALA A 26 -14.83 -15.13 -3.61
CA ALA A 26 -15.50 -15.74 -4.77
C ALA A 26 -15.45 -17.28 -4.71
N GLY A 27 -14.27 -17.85 -4.42
CA GLY A 27 -14.06 -19.29 -4.28
C GLY A 27 -14.83 -19.93 -3.11
N HIS A 28 -15.21 -19.13 -2.11
CA HIS A 28 -16.01 -19.56 -0.97
C HIS A 28 -17.50 -19.18 -1.10
N GLY A 29 -17.98 -18.94 -2.33
CA GLY A 29 -19.38 -18.80 -2.60
C GLY A 29 -19.98 -17.42 -2.43
N TYR A 30 -19.16 -16.36 -2.28
CA TYR A 30 -19.65 -14.99 -2.25
C TYR A 30 -19.83 -14.42 -3.65
N ASP A 31 -20.83 -13.57 -3.83
CA ASP A 31 -20.89 -12.60 -4.91
C ASP A 31 -20.07 -11.37 -4.53
N LEU A 32 -19.65 -10.58 -5.50
CA LEU A 32 -18.67 -9.51 -5.28
C LEU A 32 -19.12 -8.15 -5.80
N VAL A 33 -18.86 -7.11 -5.03
CA VAL A 33 -18.65 -5.74 -5.50
C VAL A 33 -17.18 -5.45 -5.36
N ILE A 34 -16.50 -5.13 -6.46
CA ILE A 34 -15.07 -4.80 -6.45
C ILE A 34 -14.82 -3.38 -6.95
N ASN A 35 -13.89 -2.69 -6.32
CA ASN A 35 -13.50 -1.33 -6.71
C ASN A 35 -11.98 -1.22 -6.91
N ALA A 36 -11.57 -0.44 -7.88
CA ALA A 36 -10.24 0.15 -8.04
C ALA A 36 -10.31 1.36 -8.97
N GLU A 37 -9.24 2.17 -9.01
CA GLU A 37 -9.14 3.33 -9.90
C GLU A 37 -8.70 2.98 -11.32
N ASP A 38 -7.94 1.89 -11.48
CA ASP A 38 -7.24 1.56 -12.72
C ASP A 38 -8.03 0.60 -13.63
N GLU A 39 -7.63 0.55 -14.91
CA GLU A 39 -8.29 -0.25 -15.97
C GLU A 39 -8.16 -1.76 -15.77
N ARG A 40 -7.17 -2.22 -15.00
CA ARG A 40 -6.98 -3.64 -14.70
C ARG A 40 -8.17 -4.24 -13.95
N LEU A 41 -9.01 -3.40 -13.34
CA LEU A 41 -10.22 -3.83 -12.65
C LEU A 41 -11.17 -4.63 -13.58
N ALA A 42 -11.28 -4.25 -14.85
CA ALA A 42 -12.12 -4.97 -15.82
C ALA A 42 -11.61 -6.40 -16.04
N SER A 43 -10.31 -6.58 -16.24
CA SER A 43 -9.69 -7.90 -16.39
C SER A 43 -9.75 -8.73 -15.10
N ALA A 44 -9.61 -8.09 -13.94
CA ALA A 44 -9.79 -8.75 -12.64
C ALA A 44 -11.22 -9.26 -12.47
N ALA A 45 -12.23 -8.46 -12.83
CA ALA A 45 -13.63 -8.86 -12.77
C ALA A 45 -13.93 -10.06 -13.68
N LEU A 46 -13.35 -10.13 -14.88
CA LEU A 46 -13.52 -11.28 -15.78
C LEU A 46 -12.97 -12.56 -15.13
N ARG A 47 -11.75 -12.54 -14.65
CA ARG A 47 -11.15 -13.72 -13.96
C ARG A 47 -11.91 -14.15 -12.72
N LEU A 48 -12.44 -13.20 -11.94
CA LEU A 48 -13.25 -13.52 -10.75
C LEU A 48 -14.59 -14.18 -11.12
N ARG A 49 -15.19 -13.82 -12.26
CA ARG A 49 -16.42 -14.47 -12.76
C ARG A 49 -16.20 -15.94 -13.15
N GLU A 50 -14.99 -16.33 -13.51
CA GLU A 50 -14.65 -17.73 -13.83
C GLU A 50 -14.86 -18.66 -12.62
N THR A 51 -14.88 -18.13 -11.39
CA THR A 51 -15.22 -18.89 -10.17
C THR A 51 -16.73 -19.17 -10.03
N GLY A 52 -17.57 -18.65 -10.92
CA GLY A 52 -19.04 -18.70 -10.85
C GLY A 52 -19.66 -17.61 -9.95
N ALA A 53 -18.89 -16.67 -9.43
CA ALA A 53 -19.41 -15.53 -8.67
C ALA A 53 -20.02 -14.45 -9.60
N ARG A 54 -21.09 -13.81 -9.17
CA ARG A 54 -21.56 -12.57 -9.79
C ARG A 54 -20.65 -11.44 -9.33
N VAL A 55 -20.03 -10.72 -10.26
CA VAL A 55 -19.07 -9.66 -9.96
C VAL A 55 -19.51 -8.34 -10.57
N ARG A 56 -19.78 -7.36 -9.72
CA ARG A 56 -20.02 -5.97 -10.08
C ARG A 56 -18.73 -5.17 -9.86
N SER A 57 -18.16 -4.63 -10.92
CA SER A 57 -16.94 -3.80 -10.85
C SER A 57 -17.31 -2.32 -10.89
N VAL A 58 -16.70 -1.53 -10.01
CA VAL A 58 -16.90 -0.09 -9.89
C VAL A 58 -15.54 0.58 -10.04
N ARG A 59 -15.26 1.15 -11.22
CA ARG A 59 -14.06 1.95 -11.44
C ARG A 59 -14.27 3.34 -10.86
N ALA A 60 -13.61 3.64 -9.75
CA ALA A 60 -13.69 4.93 -9.08
C ALA A 60 -12.42 5.18 -8.24
N ASP A 61 -11.94 6.41 -8.28
CA ASP A 61 -10.81 6.88 -7.47
C ASP A 61 -11.29 7.30 -6.08
N LEU A 62 -11.03 6.47 -5.09
CA LEU A 62 -11.45 6.71 -3.71
C LEU A 62 -10.68 7.85 -3.00
N ARG A 63 -9.64 8.43 -3.62
CA ARG A 63 -9.02 9.66 -3.12
C ARG A 63 -9.96 10.86 -3.23
N THR A 64 -10.97 10.77 -4.09
CA THR A 64 -11.93 11.83 -4.33
C THR A 64 -13.27 11.60 -3.63
N LEU A 65 -13.96 12.68 -3.29
CA LEU A 65 -15.32 12.60 -2.75
C LEU A 65 -16.31 11.98 -3.73
N GLU A 66 -16.14 12.31 -5.02
CA GLU A 66 -16.96 11.79 -6.11
C GLU A 66 -16.79 10.26 -6.24
N GLY A 67 -15.54 9.77 -6.22
CA GLY A 67 -15.27 8.34 -6.31
C GLY A 67 -15.82 7.54 -5.14
N VAL A 68 -15.69 8.07 -3.91
CA VAL A 68 -16.34 7.48 -2.73
C VAL A 68 -17.87 7.49 -2.89
N GLY A 69 -18.45 8.61 -3.31
CA GLY A 69 -19.90 8.74 -3.58
C GLY A 69 -20.38 7.74 -4.64
N THR A 70 -19.62 7.59 -5.74
CA THR A 70 -19.92 6.61 -6.81
C THR A 70 -19.99 5.19 -6.25
N LEU A 71 -19.01 4.77 -5.43
CA LEU A 71 -19.02 3.45 -4.83
C LEU A 71 -20.18 3.27 -3.85
N LEU A 72 -20.44 4.25 -3.00
CA LEU A 72 -21.54 4.23 -2.03
C LEU A 72 -22.91 4.14 -2.73
N THR A 73 -23.12 4.88 -3.82
CA THR A 73 -24.35 4.79 -4.63
C THR A 73 -24.56 3.39 -5.21
N VAL A 74 -23.48 2.72 -5.60
CA VAL A 74 -23.54 1.35 -6.15
C VAL A 74 -23.92 0.31 -5.11
N VAL A 75 -23.50 0.50 -3.85
CA VAL A 75 -23.77 -0.43 -2.75
C VAL A 75 -24.99 -0.05 -1.92
N ASP A 76 -25.61 1.10 -2.20
CA ASP A 76 -26.80 1.54 -1.50
C ASP A 76 -27.95 0.53 -1.66
N GLY A 77 -28.62 0.21 -0.57
CA GLY A 77 -29.69 -0.80 -0.53
C GLY A 77 -29.22 -2.25 -0.68
N LEU A 78 -27.90 -2.53 -0.86
CA LEU A 78 -27.39 -3.89 -0.91
C LEU A 78 -27.04 -4.40 0.49
N ASN A 79 -27.39 -5.66 0.78
CA ASN A 79 -26.94 -6.34 1.97
C ASN A 79 -25.47 -6.77 1.81
N ILE A 80 -24.54 -5.91 2.19
CA ILE A 80 -23.11 -6.24 2.20
C ILE A 80 -22.81 -7.07 3.47
N ASP A 81 -22.45 -8.35 3.31
CA ASP A 81 -22.11 -9.24 4.42
C ASP A 81 -20.67 -9.02 4.90
N VAL A 82 -19.78 -8.70 3.95
CA VAL A 82 -18.37 -8.41 4.23
C VAL A 82 -17.93 -7.16 3.47
N ALA A 83 -17.31 -6.21 4.15
CA ALA A 83 -16.66 -5.06 3.54
C ALA A 83 -15.16 -5.07 3.84
N ALA A 84 -14.33 -5.40 2.84
CA ALA A 84 -12.88 -5.33 2.95
C ALA A 84 -12.36 -3.99 2.39
N LEU A 85 -12.09 -3.04 3.28
CA LEU A 85 -11.52 -1.74 2.96
C LEU A 85 -9.99 -1.89 2.85
N ASN A 86 -9.57 -2.36 1.67
CA ASN A 86 -8.19 -2.76 1.39
C ASN A 86 -7.42 -1.73 0.56
N ALA A 87 -8.09 -0.87 -0.21
CA ALA A 87 -7.43 0.14 -1.03
C ALA A 87 -6.43 0.98 -0.20
N GLY A 88 -5.25 1.17 -0.72
CA GLY A 88 -4.22 1.94 -0.05
C GLY A 88 -3.00 2.18 -0.94
N VAL A 89 -2.34 3.29 -0.69
CA VAL A 89 -1.09 3.68 -1.35
C VAL A 89 -0.04 4.04 -0.31
N GLY A 90 1.20 4.10 -0.74
CA GLY A 90 2.32 4.57 0.06
C GLY A 90 3.18 5.55 -0.70
N ARG A 91 3.99 6.31 0.02
CA ARG A 91 5.06 7.12 -0.53
C ARG A 91 6.32 6.88 0.28
N GLY A 92 7.43 6.62 -0.40
CA GLY A 92 8.77 6.54 0.17
C GLY A 92 9.60 7.76 -0.22
N GLY A 93 10.62 8.05 0.57
CA GLY A 93 11.53 9.19 0.38
C GLY A 93 11.71 10.00 1.65
N ALA A 94 12.73 10.85 1.69
CA ALA A 94 12.90 11.78 2.80
C ALA A 94 11.73 12.79 2.77
N PHE A 95 11.09 13.01 3.91
CA PHE A 95 9.86 13.83 3.99
C PHE A 95 10.02 15.24 3.43
N VAL A 96 11.20 15.80 3.58
CA VAL A 96 11.53 17.15 3.07
C VAL A 96 11.65 17.19 1.54
N ASP A 97 11.80 16.04 0.88
CA ASP A 97 12.03 15.91 -0.57
C ASP A 97 10.81 15.32 -1.29
N THR A 98 9.78 14.84 -0.58
CA THR A 98 8.55 14.32 -1.19
C THR A 98 7.61 15.44 -1.59
N ASP A 99 6.83 15.23 -2.67
CA ASP A 99 5.79 16.18 -3.06
C ASP A 99 4.64 16.14 -2.04
N PRO A 100 4.20 17.28 -1.48
CA PRO A 100 3.04 17.33 -0.59
C PRO A 100 1.76 16.71 -1.17
N ALA A 101 1.58 16.72 -2.49
CA ALA A 101 0.44 16.10 -3.15
C ALA A 101 0.46 14.57 -3.02
N ASP A 102 1.64 13.93 -3.03
CA ASP A 102 1.77 12.50 -2.80
C ASP A 102 1.40 12.11 -1.36
N ASP A 103 1.84 12.92 -0.38
CA ASP A 103 1.48 12.73 1.02
C ASP A 103 -0.02 12.92 1.25
N GLN A 104 -0.62 13.94 0.61
CA GLN A 104 -2.07 14.16 0.65
C GLN A 104 -2.82 12.97 0.03
N ALA A 105 -2.36 12.42 -1.09
CA ALA A 105 -2.98 11.25 -1.72
C ALA A 105 -2.97 10.02 -0.79
N VAL A 106 -1.92 9.84 0.03
CA VAL A 106 -1.89 8.79 1.07
C VAL A 106 -2.96 9.05 2.13
N ILE A 107 -3.12 10.28 2.60
CA ILE A 107 -4.13 10.66 3.59
C ILE A 107 -5.54 10.43 3.02
N ASP A 108 -5.78 10.90 1.81
CA ASP A 108 -7.10 10.84 1.18
C ASP A 108 -7.56 9.40 0.96
N LEU A 109 -6.67 8.52 0.50
CA LEU A 109 -7.04 7.13 0.27
C LEU A 109 -7.04 6.30 1.56
N ASN A 110 -5.94 6.34 2.33
CA ASN A 110 -5.77 5.41 3.45
C ASN A 110 -6.62 5.81 4.67
N ILE A 111 -6.92 7.10 4.85
CA ILE A 111 -7.65 7.62 6.01
C ILE A 111 -9.03 8.10 5.61
N THR A 112 -9.12 9.15 4.79
CA THR A 112 -10.38 9.83 4.47
C THR A 112 -11.38 8.89 3.80
N ALA A 113 -10.96 8.18 2.76
CA ALA A 113 -11.81 7.20 2.08
C ALA A 113 -12.25 6.06 3.02
N THR A 114 -11.31 5.55 3.83
CA THR A 114 -11.59 4.48 4.79
C THR A 114 -12.68 4.89 5.79
N VAL A 115 -12.58 6.07 6.39
CA VAL A 115 -13.59 6.57 7.34
C VAL A 115 -14.94 6.81 6.65
N ARG A 116 -14.94 7.40 5.45
CA ARG A 116 -16.15 7.70 4.68
C ARG A 116 -16.90 6.45 4.24
N LEU A 117 -16.20 5.39 3.87
CA LEU A 117 -16.79 4.11 3.50
C LEU A 117 -17.22 3.32 4.74
N ALA A 118 -16.40 3.29 5.78
CA ALA A 118 -16.70 2.51 6.98
C ALA A 118 -18.00 2.95 7.66
N LYS A 119 -18.25 4.26 7.78
CA LYS A 119 -19.39 4.79 8.54
C LYS A 119 -20.75 4.31 8.01
N PRO A 120 -21.13 4.48 6.74
CA PRO A 120 -22.42 4.00 6.23
C PRO A 120 -22.52 2.48 6.21
N LEU A 121 -21.44 1.76 5.87
CA LEU A 121 -21.42 0.29 5.86
C LEU A 121 -21.62 -0.26 7.28
N LEU A 122 -20.89 0.27 8.26
CA LEU A 122 -21.04 -0.14 9.65
C LEU A 122 -22.44 0.14 10.18
N ARG A 123 -22.99 1.33 9.88
CA ARG A 123 -24.37 1.69 10.28
C ARG A 123 -25.39 0.69 9.74
N ALA A 124 -25.28 0.31 8.46
CA ALA A 124 -26.19 -0.67 7.84
C ALA A 124 -26.04 -2.06 8.47
N MET A 125 -24.80 -2.51 8.75
CA MET A 125 -24.52 -3.79 9.39
C MET A 125 -25.03 -3.83 10.82
N VAL A 126 -24.81 -2.80 11.62
CA VAL A 126 -25.32 -2.71 13.01
C VAL A 126 -26.84 -2.69 13.03
N ALA A 127 -27.50 -1.94 12.13
CA ALA A 127 -28.96 -1.93 12.02
C ALA A 127 -29.55 -3.30 11.66
N ARG A 128 -28.81 -4.12 10.91
CA ARG A 128 -29.20 -5.49 10.55
C ARG A 128 -28.83 -6.51 11.62
N GLY A 129 -27.93 -6.17 12.54
CA GLY A 129 -27.42 -7.07 13.58
C GLY A 129 -26.38 -8.07 13.09
N GLU A 130 -25.84 -7.90 11.88
CA GLU A 130 -24.83 -8.81 11.29
C GLU A 130 -23.96 -8.11 10.26
N GLY A 131 -22.75 -8.57 10.09
CA GLY A 131 -21.81 -8.11 9.09
C GLY A 131 -20.35 -8.19 9.54
N ARG A 132 -19.45 -7.99 8.59
CA ARG A 132 -18.01 -8.00 8.85
C ARG A 132 -17.34 -6.84 8.13
N ILE A 133 -16.53 -6.05 8.85
CA ILE A 133 -15.66 -5.05 8.23
C ILE A 133 -14.21 -5.46 8.45
N ALA A 134 -13.45 -5.46 7.37
CA ALA A 134 -12.01 -5.70 7.40
C ALA A 134 -11.24 -4.47 6.94
N PHE A 135 -10.20 -4.12 7.65
CA PHE A 135 -9.27 -3.05 7.32
C PHE A 135 -7.88 -3.63 7.03
N THR A 136 -7.27 -3.19 5.93
CA THR A 136 -5.87 -3.51 5.64
C THR A 136 -4.95 -2.50 6.32
N SER A 137 -4.47 -2.86 7.51
CA SER A 137 -3.40 -2.14 8.21
C SER A 137 -2.01 -2.61 7.71
N SER A 138 -1.02 -2.72 8.55
CA SER A 138 0.31 -3.24 8.26
C SER A 138 1.06 -3.53 9.56
N VAL A 139 2.07 -4.39 9.53
CA VAL A 139 3.04 -4.49 10.63
C VAL A 139 3.78 -3.16 10.86
N ALA A 140 3.87 -2.31 9.84
CA ALA A 140 4.42 -0.97 9.92
C ALA A 140 3.61 -0.04 10.86
N ALA A 141 2.33 -0.32 11.11
CA ALA A 141 1.51 0.42 12.07
C ALA A 141 2.03 0.39 13.53
N MET A 142 2.94 -0.54 13.83
CA MET A 142 3.45 -0.76 15.19
C MET A 142 4.76 -0.01 15.47
N MET A 143 5.27 0.78 14.52
CA MET A 143 6.54 1.48 14.66
C MET A 143 6.57 2.79 13.89
N PRO A 144 7.36 3.79 14.33
CA PRO A 144 7.66 4.96 13.51
C PRO A 144 8.35 4.57 12.21
N GLY A 145 7.95 5.20 11.09
CA GLY A 145 8.44 4.89 9.75
C GLY A 145 9.28 6.00 9.11
N PRO A 146 10.56 6.20 9.48
CA PRO A 146 11.46 7.06 8.73
C PRO A 146 11.43 6.74 7.23
N PHE A 147 11.47 7.76 6.38
CA PHE A 147 11.32 7.70 4.92
C PHE A 147 9.95 7.21 4.40
N GLN A 148 8.97 7.00 5.32
CA GLN A 148 7.58 6.71 5.02
C GLN A 148 6.65 7.27 6.11
N PRO A 149 6.86 8.49 6.62
CA PRO A 149 6.17 8.96 7.83
C PRO A 149 4.66 8.96 7.67
N VAL A 150 4.14 9.50 6.56
CA VAL A 150 2.69 9.60 6.31
C VAL A 150 2.07 8.22 6.08
N CYS A 151 2.75 7.34 5.32
CA CYS A 151 2.27 5.98 5.09
C CYS A 151 2.16 5.19 6.39
N ASN A 152 3.22 5.16 7.23
CA ASN A 152 3.19 4.46 8.51
C ASN A 152 2.15 5.05 9.47
N ALA A 153 2.07 6.38 9.56
CA ALA A 153 1.07 7.06 10.38
C ALA A 153 -0.36 6.72 9.94
N SER A 154 -0.61 6.63 8.62
CA SER A 154 -1.92 6.22 8.10
C SER A 154 -2.30 4.81 8.52
N LYS A 155 -1.33 3.86 8.54
CA LYS A 155 -1.59 2.49 8.99
C LYS A 155 -1.77 2.39 10.51
N SER A 156 -1.10 3.25 11.29
CA SER A 156 -1.33 3.40 12.73
C SER A 156 -2.71 3.97 13.02
N PHE A 157 -3.15 4.96 12.23
CA PHE A 157 -4.53 5.47 12.29
C PHE A 157 -5.55 4.34 12.06
N VAL A 158 -5.41 3.59 10.96
CA VAL A 158 -6.32 2.47 10.64
C VAL A 158 -6.36 1.44 11.77
N GLN A 159 -5.21 1.13 12.37
CA GLN A 159 -5.13 0.17 13.48
C GLN A 159 -5.85 0.68 14.74
N SER A 160 -5.65 1.93 15.11
CA SER A 160 -6.32 2.57 16.25
C SER A 160 -7.81 2.72 16.01
N PHE A 161 -8.20 3.17 14.81
CA PHE A 161 -9.59 3.31 14.39
C PHE A 161 -10.35 1.99 14.45
N ALA A 162 -9.77 0.92 13.88
CA ALA A 162 -10.37 -0.40 13.94
C ALA A 162 -10.53 -0.91 15.37
N ALA A 163 -9.54 -0.69 16.24
CA ALA A 163 -9.60 -1.11 17.64
C ALA A 163 -10.71 -0.39 18.42
N ALA A 164 -10.91 0.90 18.16
CA ALA A 164 -12.01 1.66 18.77
C ALA A 164 -13.38 1.14 18.29
N LEU A 165 -13.54 0.93 16.98
CA LEU A 165 -14.79 0.40 16.44
C LEU A 165 -15.08 -1.03 16.91
N GLN A 166 -14.06 -1.88 17.14
CA GLN A 166 -14.24 -3.22 17.69
C GLN A 166 -14.92 -3.19 19.07
N GLU A 167 -14.62 -2.17 19.86
CA GLU A 167 -15.23 -2.01 21.18
C GLU A 167 -16.64 -1.41 21.07
N GLU A 168 -16.83 -0.43 20.20
CA GLU A 168 -18.13 0.20 19.98
C GLU A 168 -19.22 -0.78 19.48
N VAL A 169 -18.83 -1.84 18.78
CA VAL A 169 -19.76 -2.83 18.21
C VAL A 169 -19.75 -4.18 18.96
N ALA A 170 -19.08 -4.25 20.10
CA ALA A 170 -18.88 -5.52 20.83
C ALA A 170 -20.19 -6.26 21.18
N ASP A 171 -21.25 -5.51 21.45
CA ASP A 171 -22.57 -6.02 21.80
C ASP A 171 -23.50 -6.20 20.59
N THR A 172 -22.96 -6.08 19.38
CA THR A 172 -23.70 -6.29 18.11
C THR A 172 -23.27 -7.61 17.46
N GLY A 173 -24.01 -8.07 16.46
CA GLY A 173 -23.57 -9.20 15.64
C GLY A 173 -22.51 -8.85 14.59
N VAL A 174 -21.92 -7.64 14.64
CA VAL A 174 -20.92 -7.17 13.68
C VAL A 174 -19.51 -7.45 14.19
N THR A 175 -18.63 -7.92 13.29
CA THR A 175 -17.22 -8.12 13.61
C THR A 175 -16.32 -7.17 12.81
N ILE A 176 -15.23 -6.73 13.44
CA ILE A 176 -14.23 -5.87 12.81
C ILE A 176 -12.86 -6.53 12.91
N THR A 177 -12.22 -6.71 11.75
CA THR A 177 -10.89 -7.28 11.62
C THR A 177 -9.92 -6.25 11.06
N SER A 178 -8.81 -5.99 11.75
CA SER A 178 -7.70 -5.21 11.20
C SER A 178 -6.52 -6.13 10.96
N PHE A 179 -6.36 -6.62 9.73
CA PHE A 179 -5.25 -7.51 9.43
C PHE A 179 -3.99 -6.72 9.03
N MET A 180 -2.85 -7.25 9.43
CA MET A 180 -1.55 -6.59 9.31
C MET A 180 -0.62 -7.41 8.44
N PRO A 181 -0.58 -7.19 7.12
CA PRO A 181 0.41 -7.80 6.24
C PRO A 181 1.83 -7.28 6.54
N GLY A 182 2.80 -8.16 6.32
CA GLY A 182 4.20 -7.79 6.14
C GLY A 182 4.46 -7.20 4.75
N ALA A 183 5.74 -7.10 4.37
CA ALA A 183 6.12 -6.74 3.01
C ALA A 183 5.61 -7.83 2.06
N THR A 184 4.68 -7.48 1.17
CA THR A 184 3.99 -8.41 0.25
C THR A 184 4.33 -8.07 -1.18
N GLU A 185 4.55 -9.07 -2.03
CA GLU A 185 4.90 -8.90 -3.45
C GLU A 185 3.70 -8.37 -4.24
N THR A 186 3.63 -7.05 -4.35
CA THR A 186 2.57 -6.31 -5.02
C THR A 186 3.15 -5.07 -5.69
N ASP A 187 2.35 -4.39 -6.48
CA ASP A 187 2.71 -3.09 -7.07
C ASP A 187 2.92 -1.95 -6.05
N PHE A 188 2.64 -2.21 -4.76
CA PHE A 188 2.70 -1.18 -3.71
C PHE A 188 4.08 -0.50 -3.64
N PHE A 189 5.17 -1.30 -3.55
CA PHE A 189 6.53 -0.74 -3.44
C PHE A 189 6.96 0.02 -4.68
N ARG A 190 6.56 -0.44 -5.87
CA ARG A 190 6.82 0.25 -7.13
C ARG A 190 6.08 1.59 -7.19
N ARG A 191 4.79 1.61 -6.84
CA ARG A 191 3.97 2.83 -6.77
C ARG A 191 4.46 3.81 -5.70
N ALA A 192 5.01 3.30 -4.61
CA ALA A 192 5.59 4.11 -3.53
C ALA A 192 6.99 4.67 -3.85
N GLY A 193 7.57 4.35 -5.01
CA GLY A 193 8.93 4.76 -5.40
C GLY A 193 10.04 4.05 -4.62
N MET A 194 9.79 2.85 -4.09
CA MET A 194 10.71 2.13 -3.20
C MET A 194 11.25 0.82 -3.77
N ALA A 195 10.74 0.35 -4.91
CA ALA A 195 10.95 -1.02 -5.38
C ALA A 195 12.43 -1.37 -5.62
N GLU A 196 13.22 -0.43 -6.12
CA GLU A 196 14.60 -0.67 -6.56
C GLU A 196 15.63 0.00 -5.65
N ASP A 197 15.23 1.01 -4.90
CA ASP A 197 16.13 1.90 -4.18
C ASP A 197 16.27 1.58 -2.69
N THR A 198 15.38 0.76 -2.12
CA THR A 198 15.40 0.45 -0.69
C THR A 198 15.58 -1.05 -0.43
N ARG A 199 16.18 -1.39 0.72
CA ARG A 199 16.26 -2.79 1.17
C ARG A 199 14.87 -3.42 1.32
N MET A 200 13.87 -2.65 1.75
CA MET A 200 12.49 -3.13 1.88
C MET A 200 11.92 -3.48 0.50
N GLY A 201 12.19 -2.66 -0.51
CA GLY A 201 11.74 -2.91 -1.88
C GLY A 201 12.45 -4.08 -2.57
N THR A 202 13.73 -4.33 -2.24
CA THR A 202 14.56 -5.37 -2.88
C THR A 202 14.62 -6.68 -2.09
N SER A 203 14.16 -6.73 -0.84
CA SER A 203 14.14 -7.96 -0.03
C SER A 203 12.99 -8.89 -0.42
N GLY A 204 13.11 -10.16 -0.02
CA GLY A 204 12.04 -11.15 -0.22
C GLY A 204 10.74 -10.71 0.46
N LYS A 205 9.65 -10.82 -0.27
CA LYS A 205 8.31 -10.43 0.13
C LYS A 205 7.40 -11.65 0.23
N ASP A 206 6.33 -11.51 0.99
CA ASP A 206 5.31 -12.57 1.12
C ASP A 206 4.44 -12.65 -0.14
N ASP A 207 3.95 -13.85 -0.46
CA ASP A 207 3.00 -14.07 -1.55
C ASP A 207 1.64 -13.43 -1.21
N PRO A 208 1.09 -12.56 -2.08
CA PRO A 208 -0.22 -11.95 -1.85
C PRO A 208 -1.36 -12.97 -1.73
N ALA A 209 -1.26 -14.12 -2.38
CA ALA A 209 -2.27 -15.18 -2.26
C ALA A 209 -2.27 -15.78 -0.84
N GLN A 210 -1.10 -16.06 -0.27
CA GLN A 210 -0.97 -16.55 1.11
C GLN A 210 -1.46 -15.53 2.13
N VAL A 211 -1.12 -14.24 1.93
CA VAL A 211 -1.58 -13.15 2.79
C VAL A 211 -3.10 -13.03 2.75
N ALA A 212 -3.70 -13.11 1.57
CA ALA A 212 -5.15 -13.02 1.38
C ALA A 212 -5.90 -14.22 1.97
N GLU A 213 -5.37 -15.44 1.85
CA GLU A 213 -5.96 -16.64 2.46
C GLU A 213 -6.02 -16.53 4.00
N GLN A 214 -4.91 -16.06 4.61
CA GLN A 214 -4.87 -15.84 6.05
C GLN A 214 -5.81 -14.71 6.47
N ALA A 215 -5.89 -13.62 5.68
CA ALA A 215 -6.81 -12.52 5.94
C ALA A 215 -8.27 -12.97 5.81
N PHE A 216 -8.63 -13.72 4.77
CA PHE A 216 -9.96 -14.29 4.59
C PHE A 216 -10.36 -15.15 5.81
N THR A 217 -9.49 -16.08 6.20
CA THR A 217 -9.74 -16.94 7.36
C THR A 217 -9.98 -16.15 8.64
N ALA A 218 -9.16 -15.12 8.87
CA ALA A 218 -9.28 -14.25 10.04
C ALA A 218 -10.57 -13.41 10.01
N ILE A 219 -10.95 -12.87 8.85
CA ILE A 219 -12.19 -12.11 8.67
C ILE A 219 -13.42 -12.99 8.95
N VAL A 220 -13.45 -14.18 8.38
CA VAL A 220 -14.58 -15.11 8.58
C VAL A 220 -14.70 -15.53 10.06
N LYS A 221 -13.58 -15.73 10.74
CA LYS A 221 -13.54 -16.04 12.19
C LYS A 221 -13.77 -14.84 13.10
N GLY A 222 -13.79 -13.61 12.57
CA GLY A 222 -13.92 -12.39 13.38
C GLY A 222 -12.69 -12.07 14.24
N GLU A 223 -11.49 -12.49 13.81
CA GLU A 223 -10.25 -12.19 14.53
C GLU A 223 -9.97 -10.70 14.52
N LYS A 224 -9.72 -10.10 15.70
CA LYS A 224 -9.59 -8.64 15.86
C LYS A 224 -8.35 -8.06 15.18
N LYS A 225 -7.17 -8.70 15.36
CA LYS A 225 -5.86 -8.12 14.96
C LYS A 225 -4.87 -9.19 14.47
N PRO A 226 -5.16 -9.93 13.40
CA PRO A 226 -4.25 -10.94 12.88
C PRO A 226 -3.05 -10.30 12.16
N VAL A 227 -1.85 -10.88 12.35
CA VAL A 227 -0.69 -10.63 11.49
C VAL A 227 -0.69 -11.67 10.39
N THR A 228 -0.72 -11.23 9.12
CA THR A 228 -0.77 -12.09 7.96
C THR A 228 0.57 -12.10 7.20
N GLY A 229 0.92 -13.23 6.60
CA GLY A 229 2.17 -13.45 5.90
C GLY A 229 3.03 -14.52 6.55
N SER A 230 4.33 -14.52 6.23
CA SER A 230 5.30 -15.50 6.71
C SER A 230 5.60 -15.36 8.21
N LEU A 231 6.27 -16.37 8.77
CA LEU A 231 6.76 -16.31 10.15
C LEU A 231 7.70 -15.11 10.39
N LYS A 232 8.44 -14.66 9.35
CA LYS A 232 9.27 -13.45 9.41
C LYS A 232 8.42 -12.18 9.59
N ALA A 233 7.24 -12.10 8.98
CA ALA A 233 6.31 -11.00 9.19
C ALA A 233 5.70 -11.02 10.59
N LYS A 234 5.53 -12.20 11.20
CA LYS A 234 4.94 -12.38 12.54
C LYS A 234 5.92 -12.10 13.67
N ALA A 235 7.22 -12.30 13.45
CA ALA A 235 8.25 -12.13 14.47
C ALA A 235 8.38 -10.69 15.05
N PRO A 236 8.32 -9.60 14.25
CA PRO A 236 8.38 -8.24 14.77
C PRO A 236 7.18 -7.88 15.67
N GLY A 237 6.02 -8.51 15.45
CA GLY A 237 4.81 -8.24 16.23
C GLY A 237 4.90 -8.63 17.70
N ALA A 238 5.66 -9.66 18.03
CA ALA A 238 5.84 -10.11 19.41
C ALA A 238 6.95 -9.34 20.15
N ALA A 239 8.11 -9.15 19.50
CA ALA A 239 9.27 -8.45 20.09
C ALA A 239 9.10 -6.92 20.07
N GLY A 240 8.39 -6.37 19.07
CA GLY A 240 8.22 -4.93 18.89
C GLY A 240 7.39 -4.23 19.97
N LYS A 241 6.60 -4.95 20.75
CA LYS A 241 5.79 -4.36 21.85
C LYS A 241 6.64 -3.83 23.01
N LEU A 242 7.86 -4.33 23.19
CA LEU A 242 8.72 -4.00 24.33
C LEU A 242 9.86 -3.04 23.96
N LEU A 243 10.12 -2.79 22.68
CA LEU A 243 11.22 -1.95 22.26
C LEU A 243 10.82 -0.47 22.26
N PRO A 244 11.71 0.45 22.74
CA PRO A 244 11.49 1.88 22.62
C PRO A 244 11.33 2.33 21.15
N ASP A 245 10.52 3.38 20.92
CA ASP A 245 10.22 3.84 19.57
C ASP A 245 11.46 4.31 18.80
N GLY A 246 12.48 4.87 19.46
CA GLY A 246 13.74 5.22 18.83
C GLY A 246 14.49 4.01 18.23
N VAL A 247 14.44 2.84 18.89
CA VAL A 247 15.06 1.60 18.38
C VAL A 247 14.28 1.05 17.19
N LYS A 248 12.95 1.11 17.27
CA LYS A 248 12.06 0.71 16.16
C LYS A 248 12.28 1.61 14.95
N ALA A 249 12.33 2.94 15.16
CA ALA A 249 12.61 3.92 14.11
C ALA A 249 13.96 3.69 13.43
N ALA A 250 15.02 3.47 14.21
CA ALA A 250 16.36 3.18 13.69
C ALA A 250 16.41 1.88 12.87
N SER A 251 15.65 0.86 13.29
CA SER A 251 15.55 -0.40 12.56
C SER A 251 14.78 -0.21 11.24
N HIS A 252 13.68 0.52 11.25
CA HIS A 252 12.90 0.84 10.05
C HIS A 252 13.72 1.69 9.07
N ARG A 253 14.47 2.68 9.57
CA ARG A 253 15.35 3.51 8.75
C ARG A 253 16.25 2.68 7.86
N LYS A 254 16.94 1.66 8.43
CA LYS A 254 17.86 0.79 7.69
C LYS A 254 17.19 0.02 6.53
N LEU A 255 15.89 -0.14 6.57
CA LEU A 255 15.12 -0.86 5.54
C LEU A 255 14.55 0.08 4.48
N ALA A 256 14.13 1.29 4.88
CA ALA A 256 13.37 2.21 4.05
C ALA A 256 14.21 3.38 3.49
N GLU A 257 15.45 3.57 3.98
CA GLU A 257 16.33 4.66 3.53
C GLU A 257 16.68 4.49 2.05
N PRO A 258 16.48 5.55 1.21
CA PRO A 258 16.87 5.54 -0.20
C PRO A 258 18.35 5.19 -0.39
N GLY A 259 18.69 4.48 -1.45
CA GLY A 259 20.06 4.04 -1.74
C GLY A 259 20.51 2.80 -0.98
N THR A 260 19.66 2.20 -0.11
CA THR A 260 20.00 0.98 0.64
C THR A 260 19.66 -0.31 -0.09
N GLY A 261 19.00 -0.23 -1.25
CA GLY A 261 18.68 -1.37 -2.11
C GLY A 261 19.96 -2.13 -2.49
N ASN A 262 19.90 -3.45 -2.62
CA ASN A 262 21.00 -4.25 -3.15
C ASN A 262 21.29 -3.79 -4.58
N ARG A 263 22.23 -2.89 -4.77
CA ARG A 263 22.88 -2.76 -6.07
C ARG A 263 23.51 -4.12 -6.35
N ARG A 264 22.89 -4.92 -7.21
CA ARG A 264 23.66 -5.94 -7.92
C ARG A 264 24.72 -5.13 -8.67
N GLU A 265 25.95 -5.14 -8.16
CA GLU A 265 27.10 -4.66 -8.88
C GLU A 265 27.04 -5.36 -10.25
N HIS A 266 26.71 -4.63 -11.29
CA HIS A 266 27.19 -4.93 -12.61
C HIS A 266 28.71 -4.71 -12.51
N ARG A 267 29.41 -5.71 -12.01
CA ARG A 267 30.82 -5.88 -12.31
C ARG A 267 30.89 -6.06 -13.82
N SER A 268 31.15 -4.95 -14.51
CA SER A 268 31.80 -5.03 -15.80
C SER A 268 33.02 -5.95 -15.61
N PRO A 269 33.25 -6.95 -16.45
CA PRO A 269 34.43 -7.77 -16.33
C PRO A 269 35.63 -6.82 -16.44
N GLU A 270 36.43 -6.76 -15.37
CA GLU A 270 37.76 -6.16 -15.40
C GLU A 270 38.54 -6.84 -16.52
N VAL A 271 38.79 -6.09 -17.58
CA VAL A 271 39.77 -6.48 -18.58
C VAL A 271 41.14 -6.42 -17.89
N GLY A 272 41.65 -7.60 -17.54
CA GLY A 272 42.94 -7.77 -16.90
C GLY A 272 44.05 -7.14 -17.75
N PRO A 273 45.12 -6.61 -17.10
CA PRO A 273 46.21 -5.96 -17.78
C PRO A 273 47.20 -7.02 -18.32
N ASN A 274 46.97 -7.57 -19.51
CA ASN A 274 48.01 -8.23 -20.27
C ASN A 274 47.65 -8.27 -21.78
N GLY A 275 48.23 -7.36 -22.51
CA GLY A 275 48.19 -7.29 -23.96
C GLY A 275 49.17 -6.25 -24.49
N ARG A 276 50.47 -6.56 -24.39
CA ARG A 276 51.48 -5.80 -25.14
C ARG A 276 51.14 -5.77 -26.62
N ARG A 277 51.11 -4.57 -27.21
CA ARG A 277 51.55 -4.31 -28.57
C ARG A 277 52.14 -2.92 -28.69
N THR A 278 53.36 -2.92 -29.14
CA THR A 278 54.26 -1.84 -29.55
C THR A 278 53.73 -1.10 -30.77
N GLY A 279 53.92 0.23 -30.76
CA GLY A 279 53.76 1.06 -31.99
C GLY A 279 53.72 2.54 -31.67
N ARG A 280 54.88 3.20 -31.68
CA ARG A 280 55.07 4.69 -31.79
C ARG A 280 55.35 5.02 -33.25
N PRO A 281 55.38 6.29 -33.71
CA PRO A 281 54.93 7.59 -33.18
C PRO A 281 54.20 8.45 -34.23
N GLY A 282 53.64 9.58 -33.80
CA GLY A 282 53.17 10.63 -34.72
C GLY A 282 52.73 11.90 -34.00
N THR A 283 53.58 12.84 -33.98
CA THR A 283 53.46 14.22 -33.52
C THR A 283 52.39 15.02 -34.26
N THR A 284 51.59 15.87 -33.61
CA THR A 284 51.37 17.24 -34.01
C THR A 284 50.76 18.07 -32.87
N ARG A 285 51.40 19.19 -32.57
CA ARG A 285 50.99 20.33 -31.73
C ARG A 285 49.96 21.18 -32.41
N GLN A 286 49.10 21.81 -31.67
CA GLN A 286 48.48 23.14 -31.78
C GLN A 286 47.12 23.07 -31.05
N GLY A 287 46.63 24.01 -30.26
CA GLY A 287 47.03 25.38 -29.97
C GLY A 287 45.95 25.95 -29.02
N LEU A 288 46.35 26.90 -28.24
CA LEU A 288 45.63 27.65 -27.22
C LEU A 288 44.25 28.17 -27.63
N GLY A 289 43.30 28.17 -26.65
CA GLY A 289 42.08 28.97 -26.71
C GLY A 289 41.50 29.16 -25.32
N ARG A 290 41.94 30.16 -24.57
CA ARG A 290 41.28 30.69 -23.37
C ARG A 290 40.00 31.40 -23.83
N LEU A 291 38.87 31.07 -23.22
CA LEU A 291 37.70 31.95 -23.23
C LEU A 291 37.16 32.11 -21.80
N THR A 292 37.08 33.37 -21.47
CA THR A 292 36.69 34.04 -20.23
C THR A 292 35.20 33.89 -19.93
N SER A 293 34.86 33.70 -18.67
CA SER A 293 33.49 33.80 -18.15
C SER A 293 32.96 35.23 -18.17
N PRO A 294 31.68 35.47 -18.40
CA PRO A 294 31.01 36.70 -18.02
C PRO A 294 30.34 36.58 -16.67
N ARG A 295 30.59 37.54 -15.81
CA ARG A 295 29.86 37.82 -14.54
C ARG A 295 28.43 38.24 -14.89
N LEU A 296 27.45 37.66 -14.20
CA LEU A 296 26.08 38.16 -14.14
C LEU A 296 25.94 39.13 -12.97
N ALA A 297 25.40 40.32 -13.31
CA ALA A 297 25.13 41.45 -12.44
C ALA A 297 23.93 41.17 -11.50
N ARG A 298 23.97 41.73 -10.29
CA ARG A 298 22.83 41.85 -9.37
C ARG A 298 21.87 42.93 -9.82
N PRO A 299 20.57 42.79 -9.67
CA PRO A 299 19.65 43.92 -9.75
C PRO A 299 19.50 44.61 -8.40
N ASP A 300 19.37 45.93 -8.53
CA ASP A 300 19.25 47.00 -7.56
C ASP A 300 18.06 46.93 -6.61
N ASP A 301 18.29 47.42 -5.39
CA ASP A 301 17.27 47.81 -4.40
C ASP A 301 16.56 49.11 -4.84
N GLY A 302 15.23 49.10 -4.88
CA GLY A 302 14.38 50.27 -5.00
C GLY A 302 13.42 50.36 -3.77
N PRO A 303 13.00 51.56 -3.36
CA PRO A 303 12.55 51.85 -2.00
C PRO A 303 11.07 51.55 -1.71
N ARG A 304 10.82 51.23 -0.43
CA ARG A 304 9.47 51.15 0.15
C ARG A 304 8.85 52.55 0.28
N PRO A 305 7.50 52.58 0.31
CA PRO A 305 6.81 53.03 1.52
C PRO A 305 6.04 51.90 2.24
#